data_825fa9c69db8fc67c69f487e566cf7dc
#
_entry.id   825fa9c69db8fc67c69f487e566cf7dc
#
_cell.length_a   1.000
_cell.length_b   1.000
_cell.length_c   1.000
_cell.angle_alpha   90.00
_cell.angle_beta   90.00
_cell.angle_gamma   90.00
#
_symmetry.space_group_name_H-M   'P 1'
#
loop_
_entity.id
_entity.type
_entity.pdbx_description
1 polymer ?
#
loop_
_entity_poly.entity_id
_entity_poly.type
_entity_poly.pdbx_seq_one_letter_code
_entity_poly.pdbx_strand_id
1 'polypeptide(L)'
;VTDKYALHSIKLTIEVSLIAVVCNTFFGIFASWLITKFQFKGKKIISTLIDLPLTVSPIIAGLIYAKYIGKKVKSAGLIYVLTFGRQSFIYPYLKAMGVRIIFAVPGIVLATIFVTFPFISRELIPVLTSQGTDEEEAAALMGANGWTIFWKVTFPHIKWPLLYGIVLCTARAMGEFGAVSVLSGHLRGRTNTMPLYIELLYQGYDFTGAFAVSAILVLMAVIILVLRSVLEYKGQQAAKAEKG
;
A
#
# COMPACT_ATOMS: atom_id res chain seq x y z
N VAL A 1 -15.65 -8.56 22.07
CA VAL A 1 -15.28 -7.30 21.40
C VAL A 1 -14.94 -6.20 22.41
N THR A 2 -15.31 -6.32 23.66
CA THR A 2 -14.97 -5.38 24.74
C THR A 2 -13.52 -5.48 25.22
N ASP A 3 -12.73 -6.41 24.68
CA ASP A 3 -11.32 -6.51 25.02
C ASP A 3 -10.55 -5.29 24.49
N LYS A 4 -9.82 -4.62 25.40
CA LYS A 4 -8.99 -3.45 25.10
C LYS A 4 -7.97 -3.71 23.98
N TYR A 5 -7.48 -4.94 23.88
CA TYR A 5 -6.51 -5.32 22.84
C TYR A 5 -7.15 -5.51 21.47
N ALA A 6 -8.40 -6.02 21.43
CA ALA A 6 -9.17 -6.10 20.18
C ALA A 6 -9.44 -4.69 19.61
N LEU A 7 -9.90 -3.76 20.45
CA LEU A 7 -10.11 -2.38 20.04
C LEU A 7 -8.83 -1.69 19.56
N HIS A 8 -7.70 -1.94 20.25
CA HIS A 8 -6.40 -1.43 19.83
C HIS A 8 -5.98 -1.99 18.46
N SER A 9 -6.18 -3.28 18.20
CA SER A 9 -5.84 -3.90 16.91
C SER A 9 -6.68 -3.35 15.75
N ILE A 10 -7.97 -3.09 15.99
CA ILE A 10 -8.87 -2.45 15.02
C ILE A 10 -8.36 -1.04 14.70
N LYS A 11 -8.12 -0.24 15.73
CA LYS A 11 -7.63 1.14 15.58
C LYS A 11 -6.30 1.16 14.83
N LEU A 12 -5.34 0.33 15.21
CA LEU A 12 -4.03 0.24 14.57
C LEU A 12 -4.14 -0.17 13.10
N THR A 13 -5.01 -1.12 12.76
CA THR A 13 -5.23 -1.54 11.37
C THR A 13 -5.76 -0.38 10.53
N ILE A 14 -6.72 0.37 11.04
CA ILE A 14 -7.29 1.53 10.34
C ILE A 14 -6.23 2.63 10.17
N GLU A 15 -5.48 2.96 11.22
CA GLU A 15 -4.43 3.99 11.17
C GLU A 15 -3.33 3.64 10.18
N VAL A 16 -2.81 2.41 10.24
CA VAL A 16 -1.76 1.92 9.32
C VAL A 16 -2.26 1.92 7.88
N SER A 17 -3.48 1.42 7.64
CA SER A 17 -4.07 1.39 6.31
C SER A 17 -4.29 2.80 5.77
N LEU A 18 -4.79 3.73 6.57
CA LEU A 18 -5.02 5.11 6.16
C LEU A 18 -3.70 5.80 5.75
N ILE A 19 -2.67 5.69 6.58
CA ILE A 19 -1.36 6.29 6.30
C ILE A 19 -0.77 5.66 5.03
N ALA A 20 -0.83 4.33 4.90
CA ALA A 20 -0.31 3.63 3.74
C ALA A 20 -1.03 4.05 2.45
N VAL A 21 -2.36 4.16 2.48
CA VAL A 21 -3.17 4.57 1.33
C VAL A 21 -2.86 6.00 0.92
N VAL A 22 -2.75 6.94 1.87
CA VAL A 22 -2.39 8.33 1.56
C VAL A 22 -1.00 8.40 0.90
N CYS A 23 0.00 7.74 1.47
CA CYS A 23 1.34 7.68 0.89
C CYS A 23 1.32 7.05 -0.51
N ASN A 24 0.63 5.92 -0.67
CA ASN A 24 0.53 5.23 -1.96
C ASN A 24 -0.24 6.03 -3.01
N THR A 25 -1.19 6.86 -2.60
CA THR A 25 -1.88 7.77 -3.52
C THR A 25 -0.91 8.77 -4.11
N PHE A 26 -0.11 9.44 -3.29
CA PHE A 26 0.91 10.36 -3.78
C PHE A 26 1.95 9.68 -4.67
N PHE A 27 2.57 8.62 -4.18
CA PHE A 27 3.59 7.91 -4.93
C PHE A 27 3.03 7.23 -6.18
N GLY A 28 1.81 6.69 -6.11
CA GLY A 28 1.14 6.03 -7.23
C GLY A 28 0.81 6.99 -8.36
N ILE A 29 0.27 8.17 -8.05
CA ILE A 29 0.03 9.23 -9.05
C ILE A 29 1.36 9.65 -9.70
N PHE A 30 2.36 9.96 -8.88
CA PHE A 30 3.67 10.40 -9.37
C PHE A 30 4.34 9.34 -10.25
N ALA A 31 4.38 8.09 -9.79
CA ALA A 31 4.99 6.98 -10.53
C ALA A 31 4.25 6.70 -11.85
N SER A 32 2.91 6.71 -11.84
CA SER A 32 2.10 6.51 -13.04
C SER A 32 2.32 7.62 -14.04
N TRP A 33 2.33 8.86 -13.59
CA TRP A 33 2.59 10.03 -14.43
C TRP A 33 4.01 9.98 -15.03
N LEU A 34 5.03 9.68 -14.22
CA LEU A 34 6.41 9.55 -14.69
C LEU A 34 6.55 8.47 -15.76
N ILE A 35 5.94 7.30 -15.54
CA ILE A 35 6.04 6.17 -16.47
C ILE A 35 5.27 6.46 -17.76
N THR A 36 4.12 7.11 -17.71
CA THR A 36 3.29 7.29 -18.90
C THR A 36 3.74 8.45 -19.77
N LYS A 37 4.09 9.58 -19.15
CA LYS A 37 4.36 10.84 -19.87
C LYS A 37 5.82 11.01 -20.30
N PHE A 38 6.75 10.31 -19.68
CA PHE A 38 8.17 10.46 -20.00
C PHE A 38 8.77 9.22 -20.67
N GLN A 39 9.65 9.47 -21.64
CA GLN A 39 10.47 8.45 -22.29
C GLN A 39 11.90 8.54 -21.75
N PHE A 40 12.32 7.58 -20.96
CA PHE A 40 13.66 7.52 -20.39
C PHE A 40 14.24 6.12 -20.39
N LYS A 41 15.57 6.03 -20.42
CA LYS A 41 16.29 4.76 -20.32
C LYS A 41 16.06 4.17 -18.93
N GLY A 42 15.48 2.96 -18.84
CA GLY A 42 15.15 2.33 -17.55
C GLY A 42 13.65 2.33 -17.19
N LYS A 43 12.77 2.90 -18.02
CA LYS A 43 11.31 2.88 -17.81
C LYS A 43 10.77 1.47 -17.53
N LYS A 44 11.23 0.45 -18.29
CA LYS A 44 10.85 -0.95 -18.09
C LYS A 44 11.30 -1.48 -16.72
N ILE A 45 12.47 -1.08 -16.24
CA ILE A 45 13.00 -1.50 -14.94
C ILE A 45 12.12 -0.93 -13.83
N ILE A 46 11.76 0.36 -13.88
CA ILE A 46 10.90 1.01 -12.89
C ILE A 46 9.50 0.37 -12.88
N SER A 47 8.93 0.11 -14.06
CA SER A 47 7.64 -0.58 -14.15
C SER A 47 7.69 -1.99 -13.51
N THR A 48 8.76 -2.75 -13.78
CA THR A 48 8.95 -4.06 -13.16
C THR A 48 9.15 -3.95 -11.63
N LEU A 49 9.87 -2.94 -11.15
CA LEU A 49 10.06 -2.69 -9.72
C LEU A 49 8.75 -2.35 -9.01
N ILE A 50 7.84 -1.61 -9.67
CA ILE A 50 6.50 -1.33 -9.15
C ILE A 50 5.70 -2.62 -8.99
N ASP A 51 5.82 -3.54 -9.93
CA ASP A 51 5.09 -4.82 -9.91
C ASP A 51 5.72 -5.88 -9.00
N LEU A 52 6.97 -5.69 -8.60
CA LEU A 52 7.73 -6.65 -7.79
C LEU A 52 7.02 -7.06 -6.48
N PRO A 53 6.40 -6.15 -5.70
CA PRO A 53 5.70 -6.53 -4.48
C PRO A 53 4.52 -7.49 -4.71
N LEU A 54 3.92 -7.49 -5.90
CA LEU A 54 2.83 -8.41 -6.24
C LEU A 54 3.32 -9.79 -6.68
N THR A 55 4.47 -9.84 -7.33
CA THR A 55 5.03 -11.08 -7.87
C THR A 55 5.86 -11.84 -6.86
N VAL A 56 6.50 -11.14 -5.95
CA VAL A 56 7.37 -11.74 -4.93
C VAL A 56 6.75 -11.55 -3.56
N SER A 57 6.32 -12.68 -2.96
CA SER A 57 5.90 -12.62 -1.55
C SER A 57 7.04 -12.03 -0.71
N PRO A 58 6.77 -11.03 0.13
CA PRO A 58 7.78 -10.47 1.05
C PRO A 58 8.47 -11.53 1.90
N ILE A 59 7.77 -12.61 2.22
CA ILE A 59 8.28 -13.78 2.94
C ILE A 59 9.30 -14.54 2.08
N ILE A 60 8.99 -14.76 0.80
CA ILE A 60 9.87 -15.49 -0.13
C ILE A 60 11.11 -14.68 -0.47
N ALA A 61 10.97 -13.37 -0.71
CA ALA A 61 12.10 -12.49 -0.96
C ALA A 61 13.14 -12.56 0.18
N GLY A 62 12.68 -12.57 1.42
CA GLY A 62 13.55 -12.73 2.56
C GLY A 62 14.18 -14.11 2.70
N LEU A 63 13.45 -15.19 2.34
CA LEU A 63 14.00 -16.55 2.37
C LEU A 63 15.09 -16.77 1.31
N ILE A 64 14.91 -16.21 0.10
CA ILE A 64 15.93 -16.27 -0.96
C ILE A 64 17.19 -15.54 -0.51
N TYR A 65 17.05 -14.35 0.07
CA TYR A 65 18.18 -13.57 0.55
C TYR A 65 18.91 -14.25 1.72
N ALA A 66 18.18 -14.87 2.64
CA ALA A 66 18.76 -15.63 3.76
C ALA A 66 19.57 -16.85 3.29
N LYS A 67 19.20 -17.49 2.19
CA LYS A 67 19.92 -18.62 1.59
C LYS A 67 21.28 -18.19 1.00
N TYR A 68 21.36 -16.98 0.42
CA TYR A 68 22.58 -16.50 -0.26
C TYR A 68 23.59 -15.80 0.66
N ILE A 69 23.18 -15.19 1.78
CA ILE A 69 24.04 -14.33 2.62
C ILE A 69 24.46 -14.95 3.94
N GLY A 70 23.91 -16.08 4.36
CA GLY A 70 24.47 -16.75 5.54
C GLY A 70 23.51 -17.52 6.43
N LYS A 71 24.08 -18.56 7.03
CA LYS A 71 23.44 -19.66 7.76
C LYS A 71 22.66 -19.31 9.05
N LYS A 72 22.44 -18.04 9.41
CA LYS A 72 21.88 -17.69 10.75
C LYS A 72 20.66 -16.77 10.78
N VAL A 73 20.07 -16.35 9.68
CA VAL A 73 18.91 -15.45 9.72
C VAL A 73 17.71 -16.03 8.98
N LYS A 74 16.77 -16.48 9.76
CA LYS A 74 15.51 -17.08 9.29
C LYS A 74 14.46 -15.97 9.15
N SER A 75 14.46 -15.11 8.14
CA SER A 75 13.25 -14.32 7.86
C SER A 75 13.36 -13.29 6.73
N ALA A 76 12.28 -13.10 6.02
CA ALA A 76 11.98 -12.04 5.06
C ALA A 76 12.15 -10.61 5.57
N GLY A 77 12.07 -10.41 6.88
CA GLY A 77 12.42 -9.16 7.53
C GLY A 77 13.90 -8.77 7.44
N LEU A 78 14.76 -9.66 6.90
CA LEU A 78 16.18 -9.40 6.86
C LEU A 78 16.56 -8.16 6.06
N ILE A 79 15.92 -7.94 4.89
CA ILE A 79 16.18 -6.72 4.10
C ILE A 79 15.81 -5.49 4.92
N TYR A 80 14.66 -5.48 5.56
CA TYR A 80 14.26 -4.38 6.45
C TYR A 80 15.14 -4.29 7.69
N VAL A 81 15.54 -5.44 8.26
CA VAL A 81 16.47 -5.47 9.42
C VAL A 81 17.85 -4.99 9.04
N LEU A 82 18.37 -5.35 7.86
CA LEU A 82 19.66 -4.86 7.38
C LEU A 82 19.60 -3.38 6.99
N THR A 83 18.47 -2.93 6.42
CA THR A 83 18.31 -1.53 6.01
C THR A 83 18.01 -0.60 7.19
N PHE A 84 17.20 -1.04 8.14
CA PHE A 84 16.70 -0.21 9.25
C PHE A 84 17.11 -0.71 10.63
N GLY A 85 17.86 -1.83 10.71
CA GLY A 85 18.35 -2.41 11.96
C GLY A 85 19.54 -1.67 12.55
N ARG A 86 19.96 -2.10 13.76
CA ARG A 86 21.08 -1.49 14.50
C ARG A 86 22.41 -1.51 13.77
N GLN A 87 22.59 -2.38 12.79
CA GLN A 87 23.81 -2.52 12.00
C GLN A 87 23.76 -1.76 10.66
N SER A 88 22.66 -1.05 10.38
CA SER A 88 22.49 -0.26 9.17
C SER A 88 23.23 1.07 9.25
N PHE A 89 23.72 1.54 8.10
CA PHE A 89 24.28 2.90 7.99
C PHE A 89 23.24 4.01 8.22
N ILE A 90 21.94 3.72 8.10
CA ILE A 90 20.82 4.65 8.35
C ILE A 90 20.49 4.72 9.85
N TYR A 91 20.88 3.70 10.65
CA TYR A 91 20.54 3.62 12.05
C TYR A 91 20.98 4.83 12.90
N PRO A 92 22.17 5.41 12.74
CA PRO A 92 22.58 6.61 13.49
C PRO A 92 21.63 7.79 13.29
N TYR A 93 21.16 8.00 12.04
CA TYR A 93 20.20 9.05 11.69
C TYR A 93 18.83 8.79 12.30
N LEU A 94 18.33 7.56 12.20
CA LEU A 94 17.05 7.15 12.82
C LEU A 94 17.07 7.29 14.33
N LYS A 95 18.18 6.94 14.96
CA LYS A 95 18.39 7.09 16.40
C LYS A 95 18.42 8.56 16.83
N ALA A 96 19.07 9.43 16.05
CA ALA A 96 19.08 10.87 16.28
C ALA A 96 17.67 11.48 16.18
N MET A 97 16.81 10.96 15.28
CA MET A 97 15.41 11.35 15.13
C MET A 97 14.47 10.67 16.15
N GLY A 98 14.98 9.79 17.02
CA GLY A 98 14.17 9.05 17.99
C GLY A 98 13.20 8.02 17.40
N VAL A 99 13.32 7.70 16.09
CA VAL A 99 12.41 6.83 15.36
C VAL A 99 12.90 5.38 15.42
N ARG A 100 12.05 4.50 15.94
CA ARG A 100 12.23 3.04 15.84
C ARG A 100 11.37 2.49 14.72
N ILE A 101 11.98 1.82 13.75
CA ILE A 101 11.26 1.22 12.61
C ILE A 101 10.96 -0.25 12.88
N ILE A 102 11.97 -1.04 13.28
CA ILE A 102 11.81 -2.47 13.53
C ILE A 102 11.07 -2.70 14.86
N PHE A 103 10.09 -3.61 14.83
CA PHE A 103 9.17 -3.92 15.93
C PHE A 103 8.42 -2.70 16.47
N ALA A 104 8.06 -1.80 15.54
CA ALA A 104 7.31 -0.59 15.84
C ALA A 104 6.33 -0.26 14.71
N VAL A 105 5.36 0.61 14.99
CA VAL A 105 4.31 1.00 14.03
C VAL A 105 4.87 1.56 12.71
N PRO A 106 5.94 2.39 12.68
CA PRO A 106 6.52 2.86 11.42
C PRO A 106 6.98 1.73 10.49
N GLY A 107 7.50 0.63 11.05
CA GLY A 107 7.90 -0.53 10.26
C GLY A 107 6.71 -1.24 9.61
N ILE A 108 5.59 -1.34 10.34
CA ILE A 108 4.34 -1.90 9.83
C ILE A 108 3.81 -1.03 8.68
N VAL A 109 3.80 0.29 8.86
CA VAL A 109 3.37 1.25 7.83
C VAL A 109 4.22 1.13 6.57
N LEU A 110 5.54 1.09 6.69
CA LEU A 110 6.45 0.94 5.55
C LEU A 110 6.24 -0.38 4.81
N ALA A 111 6.04 -1.48 5.55
CA ALA A 111 5.73 -2.78 4.95
C ALA A 111 4.43 -2.75 4.16
N THR A 112 3.38 -2.16 4.76
CA THR A 112 2.07 -2.04 4.13
C THR A 112 2.15 -1.15 2.88
N ILE A 113 2.84 0.01 2.95
CA ILE A 113 3.08 0.88 1.80
C ILE A 113 3.72 0.09 0.66
N PHE A 114 4.82 -0.62 0.95
CA PHE A 114 5.55 -1.37 -0.06
C PHE A 114 4.69 -2.44 -0.75
N VAL A 115 3.92 -3.22 0.02
CA VAL A 115 3.08 -4.30 -0.53
C VAL A 115 1.89 -3.76 -1.32
N THR A 116 1.35 -2.62 -0.91
CA THR A 116 0.13 -2.07 -1.52
C THR A 116 0.38 -0.97 -2.55
N PHE A 117 1.64 -0.53 -2.73
CA PHE A 117 2.03 0.48 -3.71
C PHE A 117 1.58 0.21 -5.16
N PRO A 118 1.66 -1.03 -5.69
CA PRO A 118 1.28 -1.30 -7.07
C PRO A 118 -0.20 -1.08 -7.39
N PHE A 119 -1.08 -1.17 -6.39
CA PHE A 119 -2.53 -1.15 -6.64
C PHE A 119 -3.02 0.15 -7.28
N ILE A 120 -2.53 1.29 -6.81
CA ILE A 120 -2.89 2.60 -7.39
C ILE A 120 -2.23 2.80 -8.75
N SER A 121 -0.95 2.48 -8.87
CA SER A 121 -0.21 2.66 -10.13
C SER A 121 -0.81 1.81 -11.26
N ARG A 122 -1.22 0.59 -10.98
CA ARG A 122 -1.84 -0.31 -11.98
C ARG A 122 -3.18 0.18 -12.50
N GLU A 123 -3.96 0.88 -11.68
CA GLU A 123 -5.22 1.49 -12.12
C GLU A 123 -4.99 2.74 -12.96
N LEU A 124 -3.95 3.52 -12.65
CA LEU A 124 -3.71 4.79 -13.33
C LEU A 124 -2.93 4.65 -14.64
N ILE A 125 -1.95 3.75 -14.72
CA ILE A 125 -1.08 3.60 -15.90
C ILE A 125 -1.88 3.35 -17.19
N PRO A 126 -2.84 2.41 -17.27
CA PRO A 126 -3.61 2.18 -18.49
C PRO A 126 -4.39 3.41 -18.95
N VAL A 127 -4.99 4.12 -18.02
CA VAL A 127 -5.81 5.32 -18.31
C VAL A 127 -4.94 6.46 -18.82
N LEU A 128 -3.85 6.76 -18.13
CA LEU A 128 -2.90 7.78 -18.58
C LEU A 128 -2.24 7.43 -19.91
N THR A 129 -2.02 6.14 -20.18
CA THR A 129 -1.47 5.67 -21.46
C THR A 129 -2.48 5.83 -22.60
N SER A 130 -3.77 5.54 -22.35
CA SER A 130 -4.82 5.68 -23.36
C SER A 130 -5.18 7.13 -23.66
N GLN A 131 -5.02 8.04 -22.68
CA GLN A 131 -5.22 9.47 -22.85
C GLN A 131 -4.17 10.10 -23.79
N GLY A 132 -2.93 9.60 -23.79
CA GLY A 132 -1.84 10.21 -24.56
C GLY A 132 -1.37 11.54 -23.95
N THR A 133 -0.77 12.41 -24.78
CA THR A 133 -0.22 13.72 -24.37
C THR A 133 -0.86 14.90 -25.09
N ASP A 134 -1.70 14.66 -26.09
CA ASP A 134 -2.21 15.66 -27.03
C ASP A 134 -2.95 16.81 -26.33
N GLU A 135 -3.82 16.51 -25.37
CA GLU A 135 -4.57 17.51 -24.61
C GLU A 135 -3.66 18.35 -23.70
N GLU A 136 -2.64 17.73 -23.09
CA GLU A 136 -1.68 18.40 -22.22
C GLU A 136 -0.75 19.32 -23.03
N GLU A 137 -0.33 18.87 -24.22
CA GLU A 137 0.47 19.65 -25.16
C GLU A 137 -0.31 20.84 -25.71
N ALA A 138 -1.58 20.63 -26.09
CA ALA A 138 -2.45 21.73 -26.51
C ALA A 138 -2.64 22.78 -25.40
N ALA A 139 -2.87 22.35 -24.17
CA ALA A 139 -2.98 23.24 -23.03
C ALA A 139 -1.66 24.00 -22.76
N ALA A 140 -0.51 23.35 -22.93
CA ALA A 140 0.80 24.00 -22.79
C ALA A 140 1.03 25.07 -23.88
N LEU A 141 0.63 24.80 -25.12
CA LEU A 141 0.69 25.75 -26.23
C LEU A 141 -0.20 26.99 -25.98
N MET A 142 -1.31 26.82 -25.25
CA MET A 142 -2.17 27.93 -24.82
C MET A 142 -1.63 28.70 -23.60
N GLY A 143 -0.42 28.37 -23.13
CA GLY A 143 0.26 29.06 -22.01
C GLY A 143 -0.11 28.52 -20.63
N ALA A 144 -0.77 27.37 -20.51
CA ALA A 144 -1.05 26.77 -19.22
C ALA A 144 0.23 26.23 -18.56
N ASN A 145 0.42 26.54 -17.27
CA ASN A 145 1.52 25.97 -16.50
C ASN A 145 1.23 24.49 -16.10
N GLY A 146 2.26 23.72 -15.76
CA GLY A 146 2.14 22.30 -15.45
C GLY A 146 1.15 21.99 -14.31
N TRP A 147 1.01 22.88 -13.31
CA TRP A 147 0.03 22.75 -12.23
C TRP A 147 -1.41 22.87 -12.74
N THR A 148 -1.64 23.85 -13.63
CA THR A 148 -2.94 24.06 -14.28
C THR A 148 -3.31 22.87 -15.18
N ILE A 149 -2.35 22.37 -15.96
CA ILE A 149 -2.52 21.19 -16.81
C ILE A 149 -2.89 19.98 -15.95
N PHE A 150 -2.16 19.73 -14.87
CA PHE A 150 -2.47 18.60 -13.99
C PHE A 150 -3.90 18.68 -13.45
N TRP A 151 -4.32 19.80 -12.86
CA TRP A 151 -5.62 19.89 -12.21
C TRP A 151 -6.80 20.01 -13.17
N LYS A 152 -6.62 20.65 -14.35
CA LYS A 152 -7.71 20.91 -15.30
C LYS A 152 -7.79 19.89 -16.42
N VAL A 153 -6.69 19.22 -16.77
CA VAL A 153 -6.64 18.25 -17.87
C VAL A 153 -6.45 16.83 -17.29
N THR A 154 -5.31 16.56 -16.64
CA THR A 154 -4.94 15.21 -16.24
C THR A 154 -5.84 14.66 -15.13
N PHE A 155 -6.05 15.43 -14.05
CA PHE A 155 -6.78 14.97 -12.86
C PHE A 155 -8.24 14.58 -13.14
N PRO A 156 -9.03 15.33 -13.93
CA PRO A 156 -10.39 14.93 -14.26
C PRO A 156 -10.48 13.55 -14.93
N HIS A 157 -9.52 13.20 -15.78
CA HIS A 157 -9.48 11.89 -16.45
C HIS A 157 -9.13 10.75 -15.50
N ILE A 158 -8.25 10.99 -14.53
CA ILE A 158 -7.79 9.94 -13.61
C ILE A 158 -8.62 9.83 -12.33
N LYS A 159 -9.55 10.75 -12.06
CA LYS A 159 -10.31 10.80 -10.78
C LYS A 159 -11.02 9.48 -10.44
N TRP A 160 -11.68 8.86 -11.40
CA TRP A 160 -12.42 7.61 -11.18
C TRP A 160 -11.49 6.41 -10.99
N PRO A 161 -10.50 6.16 -11.88
CA PRO A 161 -9.48 5.13 -11.67
C PRO A 161 -8.71 5.32 -10.38
N LEU A 162 -8.41 6.56 -9.99
CA LEU A 162 -7.75 6.86 -8.74
C LEU A 162 -8.59 6.45 -7.53
N LEU A 163 -9.86 6.83 -7.49
CA LEU A 163 -10.78 6.42 -6.42
C LEU A 163 -10.89 4.89 -6.33
N TYR A 164 -10.96 4.22 -7.47
CA TYR A 164 -10.99 2.78 -7.54
C TYR A 164 -9.69 2.16 -7.00
N GLY A 165 -8.54 2.66 -7.42
CA GLY A 165 -7.23 2.24 -6.90
C GLY A 165 -7.07 2.47 -5.39
N ILE A 166 -7.59 3.59 -4.87
CA ILE A 166 -7.62 3.89 -3.42
C ILE A 166 -8.41 2.82 -2.66
N VAL A 167 -9.58 2.44 -3.15
CA VAL A 167 -10.43 1.43 -2.49
C VAL A 167 -9.76 0.06 -2.52
N LEU A 168 -9.17 -0.34 -3.65
CA LEU A 168 -8.41 -1.59 -3.76
C LEU A 168 -7.20 -1.61 -2.81
N CYS A 169 -6.44 -0.52 -2.80
CA CYS A 169 -5.30 -0.34 -1.91
C CYS A 169 -5.71 -0.47 -0.44
N THR A 170 -6.85 0.14 -0.05
CA THR A 170 -7.40 0.07 1.31
C THR A 170 -7.77 -1.36 1.67
N ALA A 171 -8.52 -2.05 0.82
CA ALA A 171 -8.89 -3.45 1.05
C ALA A 171 -7.67 -4.34 1.26
N ARG A 172 -6.64 -4.16 0.43
CA ARG A 172 -5.39 -4.93 0.52
C ARG A 172 -4.59 -4.58 1.77
N ALA A 173 -4.53 -3.30 2.14
CA ALA A 173 -3.80 -2.83 3.32
C ALA A 173 -4.39 -3.37 4.63
N MET A 174 -5.73 -3.41 4.75
CA MET A 174 -6.40 -3.93 5.95
C MET A 174 -6.19 -5.42 6.18
N GLY A 175 -6.07 -6.20 5.11
CA GLY A 175 -5.80 -7.64 5.16
C GLY A 175 -4.32 -8.00 5.17
N GLU A 176 -3.39 -7.05 5.30
CA GLU A 176 -1.97 -7.36 5.25
C GLU A 176 -1.52 -8.10 6.51
N PHE A 177 -1.02 -9.31 6.28
CA PHE A 177 -0.52 -10.21 7.32
C PHE A 177 0.96 -10.53 7.14
N GLY A 178 1.35 -10.97 5.95
CA GLY A 178 2.66 -11.58 5.71
C GLY A 178 3.85 -10.67 5.97
N ALA A 179 3.87 -9.47 5.38
CA ALA A 179 4.95 -8.51 5.60
C ALA A 179 4.91 -7.92 7.02
N VAL A 180 3.71 -7.68 7.53
CA VAL A 180 3.50 -7.12 8.87
C VAL A 180 3.91 -8.10 9.96
N SER A 181 3.64 -9.40 9.82
CA SER A 181 4.01 -10.42 10.82
C SER A 181 5.50 -10.45 11.12
N VAL A 182 6.32 -10.20 10.09
CA VAL A 182 7.79 -10.18 10.23
C VAL A 182 8.29 -8.93 10.96
N LEU A 183 7.65 -7.77 10.73
CA LEU A 183 8.14 -6.47 11.19
C LEU A 183 7.50 -5.99 12.48
N SER A 184 6.32 -6.52 12.84
CA SER A 184 5.57 -6.09 14.03
C SER A 184 6.22 -6.55 15.34
N GLY A 185 6.91 -7.69 15.33
CA GLY A 185 7.42 -8.33 16.55
C GLY A 185 6.32 -8.87 17.46
N HIS A 186 5.07 -8.98 17.00
CA HIS A 186 3.92 -9.55 17.71
C HIS A 186 3.66 -8.97 19.11
N LEU A 187 3.93 -7.67 19.31
CA LEU A 187 3.74 -7.02 20.62
C LEU A 187 2.26 -6.72 20.86
N ARG A 188 1.64 -7.50 21.76
CA ARG A 188 0.23 -7.34 22.14
C ARG A 188 -0.05 -5.94 22.66
N GLY A 189 -1.07 -5.28 22.10
CA GLY A 189 -1.46 -3.92 22.48
C GLY A 189 -0.52 -2.81 21.99
N ARG A 190 0.44 -3.11 21.07
CA ARG A 190 1.35 -2.11 20.47
C ARG A 190 1.46 -2.22 18.96
N THR A 191 1.73 -3.42 18.43
CA THR A 191 2.06 -3.63 17.01
C THR A 191 1.22 -4.72 16.35
N ASN A 192 0.24 -5.29 17.04
CA ASN A 192 -0.66 -6.27 16.44
C ASN A 192 -1.80 -5.57 15.70
N THR A 193 -1.78 -5.70 14.38
CA THR A 193 -2.93 -5.42 13.51
C THR A 193 -4.00 -6.50 13.70
N MET A 194 -5.22 -6.29 13.17
CA MET A 194 -6.30 -7.28 13.28
C MET A 194 -5.88 -8.67 12.79
N PRO A 195 -5.27 -8.87 11.59
CA PRO A 195 -4.83 -10.19 11.16
C PRO A 195 -3.84 -10.86 12.13
N LEU A 196 -2.89 -10.10 12.67
CA LEU A 196 -1.94 -10.62 13.67
C LEU A 196 -2.59 -10.92 15.02
N TYR A 197 -3.59 -10.13 15.40
CA TYR A 197 -4.31 -10.38 16.65
C TYR A 197 -5.21 -11.61 16.55
N ILE A 198 -5.82 -11.85 15.39
CA ILE A 198 -6.56 -13.11 15.09
C ILE A 198 -5.64 -14.32 15.21
N GLU A 199 -4.44 -14.25 14.61
CA GLU A 199 -3.44 -15.31 14.73
C GLU A 199 -3.04 -15.56 16.19
N LEU A 200 -2.78 -14.51 16.96
CA LEU A 200 -2.41 -14.60 18.37
C LEU A 200 -3.50 -15.28 19.22
N LEU A 201 -4.78 -14.92 19.00
CA LEU A 201 -5.90 -15.53 19.68
C LEU A 201 -6.05 -17.01 19.30
N TYR A 202 -5.92 -17.31 18.01
CA TYR A 202 -6.00 -18.69 17.49
C TYR A 202 -4.91 -19.59 18.07
N GLN A 203 -3.64 -19.11 18.09
CA GLN A 203 -2.52 -19.81 18.71
C GLN A 203 -2.68 -19.96 20.22
N GLY A 204 -3.38 -19.01 20.86
CA GLY A 204 -3.74 -19.06 22.29
C GLY A 204 -4.96 -19.92 22.62
N TYR A 205 -5.51 -20.63 21.62
CA TYR A 205 -6.74 -21.46 21.76
C TYR A 205 -8.00 -20.68 22.15
N ASP A 206 -7.99 -19.35 22.06
CA ASP A 206 -9.19 -18.51 22.16
C ASP A 206 -9.90 -18.41 20.79
N PHE A 207 -10.54 -19.49 20.39
CA PHE A 207 -11.23 -19.56 19.10
C PHE A 207 -12.40 -18.59 19.03
N THR A 208 -13.13 -18.40 20.13
CA THR A 208 -14.27 -17.48 20.19
C THR A 208 -13.84 -16.05 19.91
N GLY A 209 -12.77 -15.61 20.57
CA GLY A 209 -12.17 -14.28 20.32
C GLY A 209 -11.64 -14.14 18.89
N ALA A 210 -10.94 -15.16 18.38
CA ALA A 210 -10.40 -15.17 17.02
C ALA A 210 -11.52 -15.04 15.97
N PHE A 211 -12.60 -15.82 16.08
CA PHE A 211 -13.76 -15.76 15.17
C PHE A 211 -14.49 -14.41 15.28
N ALA A 212 -14.65 -13.85 16.48
CA ALA A 212 -15.29 -12.56 16.66
C ALA A 212 -14.52 -11.41 15.97
N VAL A 213 -13.21 -11.37 16.12
CA VAL A 213 -12.35 -10.35 15.44
C VAL A 213 -12.30 -10.59 13.94
N SER A 214 -12.26 -11.86 13.49
CA SER A 214 -12.33 -12.21 12.07
C SER A 214 -13.64 -11.74 11.43
N ALA A 215 -14.77 -11.90 12.11
CA ALA A 215 -16.08 -11.44 11.63
C ALA A 215 -16.10 -9.94 11.41
N ILE A 216 -15.47 -9.14 12.31
CA ILE A 216 -15.35 -7.70 12.14
C ILE A 216 -14.49 -7.37 10.91
N LEU A 217 -13.35 -8.05 10.72
CA LEU A 217 -12.49 -7.84 9.56
C LEU A 217 -13.22 -8.15 8.25
N VAL A 218 -14.00 -9.25 8.21
CA VAL A 218 -14.84 -9.62 7.07
C VAL A 218 -15.91 -8.55 6.80
N LEU A 219 -16.59 -8.05 7.84
CA LEU A 219 -17.58 -7.00 7.71
C LEU A 219 -16.95 -5.73 7.10
N MET A 220 -15.78 -5.32 7.58
CA MET A 220 -15.04 -4.18 7.03
C MET A 220 -14.68 -4.42 5.55
N ALA A 221 -14.23 -5.62 5.19
CA ALA A 221 -13.91 -5.98 3.81
C ALA A 221 -15.17 -5.91 2.91
N VAL A 222 -16.32 -6.40 3.37
CA VAL A 222 -17.60 -6.33 2.63
C VAL A 222 -18.01 -4.87 2.41
N ILE A 223 -17.90 -4.00 3.42
CA ILE A 223 -18.19 -2.57 3.27
C ILE A 223 -17.32 -1.95 2.17
N ILE A 224 -16.02 -2.25 2.16
CA ILE A 224 -15.08 -1.74 1.15
C ILE A 224 -15.44 -2.27 -0.24
N LEU A 225 -15.82 -3.54 -0.38
CA LEU A 225 -16.25 -4.13 -1.66
C LEU A 225 -17.53 -3.47 -2.18
N VAL A 226 -18.49 -3.17 -1.32
CA VAL A 226 -19.70 -2.42 -1.69
C VAL A 226 -19.34 -1.01 -2.17
N LEU A 227 -18.47 -0.31 -1.44
CA LEU A 227 -17.98 1.02 -1.86
C LEU A 227 -17.29 0.94 -3.24
N ARG A 228 -16.47 -0.08 -3.48
CA ARG A 228 -15.85 -0.34 -4.77
C ARG A 228 -16.90 -0.46 -5.88
N SER A 229 -17.90 -1.31 -5.69
CA SER A 229 -18.95 -1.55 -6.68
C SER A 229 -19.74 -0.28 -7.02
N VAL A 230 -20.04 0.54 -6.01
CA VAL A 230 -20.72 1.82 -6.19
C VAL A 230 -19.87 2.83 -6.98
N LEU A 231 -18.58 2.91 -6.69
CA LEU A 231 -17.66 3.79 -7.41
C LEU A 231 -17.47 3.36 -8.85
N GLU A 232 -17.36 2.06 -9.12
CA GLU A 232 -17.25 1.50 -10.46
C GLU A 232 -18.50 1.84 -11.30
N TYR A 233 -19.68 1.65 -10.73
CA TYR A 233 -20.94 1.99 -11.38
C TYR A 233 -21.03 3.50 -11.73
N LYS A 234 -20.69 4.38 -10.80
CA LYS A 234 -20.66 5.83 -11.04
C LYS A 234 -19.62 6.23 -12.07
N GLY A 235 -18.44 5.61 -12.06
CA GLY A 235 -17.38 5.86 -13.05
C GLY A 235 -17.81 5.47 -14.46
N GLN A 236 -18.49 4.33 -14.63
CA GLN A 236 -19.04 3.90 -15.91
C GLN A 236 -20.15 4.83 -16.43
N GLN A 237 -21.01 5.34 -15.55
CA GLN A 237 -22.02 6.31 -15.92
C GLN A 237 -21.40 7.64 -16.39
N ALA A 238 -20.39 8.14 -15.68
CA ALA A 238 -19.67 9.35 -16.05
C ALA A 238 -19.01 9.22 -17.44
N ALA A 239 -18.34 8.09 -17.70
CA ALA A 239 -17.71 7.82 -18.98
C ALA A 239 -18.70 7.68 -20.14
N LYS A 240 -19.94 7.26 -19.88
CA LYS A 240 -21.02 7.23 -20.89
C LYS A 240 -21.56 8.63 -21.19
N ALA A 241 -21.67 9.48 -20.18
CA ALA A 241 -22.15 10.86 -20.33
C ALA A 241 -21.17 11.77 -21.09
N GLU A 242 -19.87 11.46 -21.06
CA GLU A 242 -18.84 12.20 -21.83
C GLU A 242 -18.79 11.80 -23.32
N LYS A 243 -19.41 10.66 -23.69
CA LYS A 243 -19.39 10.14 -25.06
C LYS A 243 -20.69 10.41 -25.87
N GLY A 244 -21.73 10.90 -25.20
CA GLY A 244 -23.02 11.28 -25.82
C GLY A 244 -23.17 12.78 -25.86
#